data_c61403d4f6515ced9658cd2ef8628666
#
_entry.id   c61403d4f6515ced9658cd2ef8628666
#
_cell.length_a   1.000
_cell.length_b   1.000
_cell.length_c   1.000
_cell.angle_alpha   90.00
_cell.angle_beta   90.00
_cell.angle_gamma   90.00
#
_symmetry.space_group_name_H-M   'P 1'
#
loop_
_entity.id
_entity.type
_entity.pdbx_description
1 polymer ?
#
loop_
_entity_poly.entity_id
_entity_poly.type
_entity_poly.pdbx_seq_one_letter_code
_entity_poly.pdbx_strand_id
1 'polypeptide(L)'
;MANLKELVEFVENKRHTPDVICLLGNHDLSYFNGNGKCRFDYWQQEEVKELISNLNPQLYYVIGDLTPEIPNKYLFSHAGITKNWLDYNNLELKNLDNIDITNISPLDQVPYSRGGYSMYGSCIWNSLEDFQVQVPYKDYYQIFGHTWGGRTNPVIKKNYAMLDCCKPFVLNTETKQIEEWIL
;
A
#
# COMPACT_ATOMS: atom_id res chain seq x y z
N MET A 1 -5.17 2.51 19.95
CA MET A 1 -5.27 4.01 20.06
C MET A 1 -3.94 4.66 20.42
N ALA A 2 -3.27 4.32 21.55
CA ALA A 2 -2.00 4.96 21.93
C ALA A 2 -0.98 4.97 20.78
N ASN A 3 -0.69 3.82 20.18
CA ASN A 3 0.28 3.71 19.07
C ASN A 3 -0.09 4.54 17.83
N LEU A 4 -1.38 4.72 17.53
CA LEU A 4 -1.79 5.55 16.38
C LEU A 4 -1.59 7.04 16.68
N LYS A 5 -1.87 7.49 17.91
CA LYS A 5 -1.60 8.87 18.32
C LYS A 5 -0.10 9.18 18.29
N GLU A 6 0.73 8.28 18.82
CA GLU A 6 2.18 8.41 18.76
C GLU A 6 2.70 8.48 17.32
N LEU A 7 2.13 7.67 16.40
CA LEU A 7 2.46 7.72 14.97
C LEU A 7 2.09 9.08 14.36
N VAL A 8 0.89 9.59 14.65
CA VAL A 8 0.44 10.91 14.15
C VAL A 8 1.39 12.00 14.65
N GLU A 9 1.70 12.03 15.94
CA GLU A 9 2.65 12.98 16.52
C GLU A 9 4.04 12.88 15.87
N PHE A 10 4.52 11.67 15.64
CA PHE A 10 5.80 11.45 14.94
C PHE A 10 5.78 12.03 13.53
N VAL A 11 4.73 11.71 12.76
CA VAL A 11 4.58 12.20 11.37
C VAL A 11 4.47 13.72 11.35
N GLU A 12 3.67 14.33 12.24
CA GLU A 12 3.52 15.78 12.35
C GLU A 12 4.84 16.48 12.68
N ASN A 13 5.61 15.93 13.61
CA ASN A 13 6.93 16.45 13.95
C ASN A 13 7.95 16.33 12.80
N LYS A 14 7.75 15.39 11.88
CA LYS A 14 8.62 15.15 10.72
C LYS A 14 8.14 15.82 9.43
N ARG A 15 6.96 16.44 9.40
CA ARG A 15 6.42 17.12 8.19
C ARG A 15 7.30 18.24 7.63
N HIS A 16 8.25 18.74 8.40
CA HIS A 16 9.24 19.72 7.93
C HIS A 16 10.50 19.08 7.33
N THR A 17 10.62 17.76 7.39
CA THR A 17 11.61 16.97 6.63
C THR A 17 10.85 16.24 5.54
N PRO A 18 11.30 16.17 4.27
CA PRO A 18 10.44 15.81 3.12
C PRO A 18 9.84 14.41 3.11
N ASP A 19 9.87 13.62 4.21
CA ASP A 19 10.19 12.23 3.94
C ASP A 19 9.41 11.19 4.73
N VAL A 20 8.23 11.51 5.28
CA VAL A 20 7.33 10.47 5.80
C VAL A 20 6.10 10.36 4.92
N ILE A 21 6.02 9.28 4.15
CA ILE A 21 4.87 8.95 3.33
C ILE A 21 4.10 7.82 4.00
N CYS A 22 2.84 8.07 4.35
CA CYS A 22 1.92 7.06 4.83
C CYS A 22 1.14 6.46 3.67
N LEU A 23 1.05 5.14 3.59
CA LEU A 23 0.24 4.45 2.59
C LEU A 23 -1.08 3.99 3.20
N LEU A 24 -2.17 4.21 2.47
CA LEU A 24 -3.50 3.75 2.86
C LEU A 24 -3.59 2.23 2.74
N GLY A 25 -3.94 1.56 3.84
CA GLY A 25 -4.19 0.13 3.86
C GLY A 25 -5.67 -0.23 3.88
N ASN A 26 -5.96 -1.52 3.74
CA ASN A 26 -7.33 -2.04 3.74
C ASN A 26 -8.03 -1.87 5.11
N HIS A 27 -7.29 -1.91 6.21
CA HIS A 27 -7.84 -1.62 7.53
C HIS A 27 -8.22 -0.14 7.68
N ASP A 28 -7.40 0.76 7.15
CA ASP A 28 -7.63 2.19 7.21
C ASP A 28 -8.86 2.58 6.39
N LEU A 29 -9.01 2.02 5.17
CA LEU A 29 -10.14 2.28 4.30
C LEU A 29 -11.48 1.99 4.98
N SER A 30 -11.56 0.97 5.84
CA SER A 30 -12.79 0.60 6.55
C SER A 30 -13.31 1.72 7.46
N TYR A 31 -12.42 2.58 7.97
CA TYR A 31 -12.82 3.75 8.77
C TYR A 31 -13.36 4.90 7.92
N PHE A 32 -13.01 4.98 6.64
CA PHE A 32 -13.53 6.02 5.73
C PHE A 32 -14.89 5.66 5.15
N ASN A 33 -15.09 4.41 4.74
CA ASN A 33 -16.33 3.99 4.06
C ASN A 33 -17.30 3.19 4.94
N GLY A 34 -16.92 2.87 6.18
CA GLY A 34 -17.79 2.22 7.16
C GLY A 34 -18.15 0.77 6.81
N ASN A 35 -17.48 0.14 5.85
CA ASN A 35 -17.87 -1.19 5.36
C ASN A 35 -17.50 -2.35 6.30
N GLY A 36 -16.66 -2.11 7.31
CA GLY A 36 -16.31 -3.07 8.36
C GLY A 36 -15.68 -4.38 7.88
N LYS A 37 -15.12 -4.44 6.68
CA LYS A 37 -14.51 -5.66 6.10
C LYS A 37 -13.28 -6.14 6.83
N CYS A 38 -12.63 -5.26 7.58
CA CYS A 38 -11.47 -5.55 8.43
C CYS A 38 -11.83 -5.43 9.91
N ARG A 39 -10.86 -5.66 10.78
CA ARG A 39 -10.98 -5.34 12.21
C ARG A 39 -11.32 -3.86 12.36
N PHE A 40 -12.54 -3.59 12.78
CA PHE A 40 -13.13 -2.28 12.82
C PHE A 40 -13.73 -2.04 14.23
N ASP A 41 -13.36 -0.94 14.85
CA ASP A 41 -13.90 -0.53 16.13
C ASP A 41 -14.96 0.57 15.93
N TYR A 42 -16.22 0.20 16.01
CA TYR A 42 -17.34 1.13 15.85
C TYR A 42 -17.35 2.25 16.88
N TRP A 43 -16.88 1.97 18.10
CA TRP A 43 -16.92 2.95 19.20
C TRP A 43 -15.87 4.05 19.02
N GLN A 44 -14.82 3.78 18.27
CA GLN A 44 -13.71 4.69 18.03
C GLN A 44 -13.63 5.15 16.57
N GLN A 45 -14.66 4.89 15.76
CA GLN A 45 -14.62 5.13 14.33
C GLN A 45 -14.20 6.56 13.97
N GLU A 46 -14.88 7.56 14.52
CA GLU A 46 -14.63 8.96 14.17
C GLU A 46 -13.24 9.42 14.63
N GLU A 47 -12.82 9.02 15.82
CA GLU A 47 -11.49 9.36 16.35
C GLU A 47 -10.38 8.71 15.51
N VAL A 48 -10.53 7.44 15.15
CA VAL A 48 -9.55 6.74 14.30
C VAL A 48 -9.51 7.35 12.90
N LYS A 49 -10.67 7.65 12.32
CA LYS A 49 -10.79 8.30 11.01
C LYS A 49 -10.07 9.65 10.99
N GLU A 50 -10.26 10.48 12.04
CA GLU A 50 -9.59 11.76 12.17
C GLU A 50 -8.07 11.58 12.24
N LEU A 51 -7.58 10.67 13.08
CA LEU A 51 -6.15 10.38 13.22
C LEU A 51 -5.53 9.89 11.90
N ILE A 52 -6.21 8.97 11.18
CA ILE A 52 -5.73 8.51 9.88
C ILE A 52 -5.75 9.66 8.87
N SER A 53 -6.78 10.51 8.87
CA SER A 53 -6.85 11.68 7.98
C SER A 53 -5.67 12.64 8.21
N ASN A 54 -5.25 12.81 9.46
CA ASN A 54 -4.09 13.63 9.82
C ASN A 54 -2.77 13.06 9.27
N LEU A 55 -2.69 11.75 9.02
CA LEU A 55 -1.53 11.14 8.34
C LEU A 55 -1.48 11.47 6.85
N ASN A 56 -2.59 11.95 6.25
CA ASN A 56 -2.72 12.21 4.82
C ASN A 56 -2.26 11.02 3.95
N PRO A 57 -2.82 9.82 4.15
CA PRO A 57 -2.32 8.62 3.51
C PRO A 57 -2.59 8.63 2.00
N GLN A 58 -1.64 8.09 1.24
CA GLN A 58 -1.69 7.96 -0.21
C GLN A 58 -1.94 6.49 -0.60
N LEU A 59 -2.57 6.26 -1.75
CA LEU A 59 -2.76 4.90 -2.27
C LEU A 59 -1.46 4.31 -2.82
N TYR A 60 -0.59 5.15 -3.32
CA TYR A 60 0.73 4.76 -3.82
C TYR A 60 1.72 5.92 -3.71
N TYR A 61 2.99 5.60 -3.81
CA TYR A 61 4.08 6.58 -3.90
C TYR A 61 5.11 6.11 -4.91
N VAL A 62 5.66 7.03 -5.68
CA VAL A 62 6.67 6.73 -6.71
C VAL A 62 7.97 7.44 -6.41
N ILE A 63 9.06 6.70 -6.42
CA ILE A 63 10.42 7.26 -6.42
C ILE A 63 11.03 7.02 -7.80
N GLY A 64 11.67 8.04 -8.33
CA GLY A 64 12.34 8.00 -9.62
C GLY A 64 11.68 8.92 -10.63
N ASP A 65 12.48 9.43 -11.56
CA ASP A 65 12.03 10.36 -12.57
C ASP A 65 11.19 9.64 -13.64
N LEU A 66 10.15 10.31 -14.11
CA LEU A 66 9.30 9.84 -15.21
C LEU A 66 10.01 9.88 -16.58
N THR A 67 11.31 10.17 -16.61
CA THR A 67 12.07 10.20 -17.86
C THR A 67 12.34 8.77 -18.36
N PRO A 68 12.26 8.53 -19.67
CA PRO A 68 12.43 7.17 -20.26
C PRO A 68 13.80 6.54 -20.03
N GLU A 69 14.77 7.31 -19.58
CA GLU A 69 16.19 6.93 -19.53
C GLU A 69 16.61 6.28 -18.21
N ILE A 70 15.75 6.32 -17.16
CA ILE A 70 16.08 5.72 -15.87
C ILE A 70 15.25 4.46 -15.68
N PRO A 71 15.85 3.26 -15.79
CA PRO A 71 15.14 1.98 -15.63
C PRO A 71 14.76 1.65 -14.17
N ASN A 72 14.73 2.62 -13.26
CA ASN A 72 14.65 2.41 -11.81
C ASN A 72 13.54 3.25 -11.19
N LYS A 73 12.32 2.98 -11.61
CA LYS A 73 11.14 3.55 -10.95
C LYS A 73 10.66 2.57 -9.89
N TYR A 74 10.55 3.06 -8.68
CA TYR A 74 10.02 2.29 -7.56
C TYR A 74 8.58 2.74 -7.29
N LEU A 75 7.67 1.78 -7.19
CA LEU A 75 6.26 2.01 -6.87
C LEU A 75 5.95 1.36 -5.54
N PHE A 76 5.61 2.18 -4.57
CA PHE A 76 5.20 1.73 -3.25
C PHE A 76 3.67 1.73 -3.18
N SER A 77 3.09 0.67 -2.63
CA SER A 77 1.67 0.57 -2.34
C SER A 77 1.44 -0.41 -1.20
N HIS A 78 0.22 -0.44 -0.65
CA HIS A 78 -0.06 -1.35 0.46
C HIS A 78 0.05 -2.84 0.07
N ALA A 79 -0.56 -3.25 -1.05
CA ALA A 79 -0.68 -4.67 -1.45
C ALA A 79 -0.19 -5.01 -2.86
N GLY A 80 0.45 -4.07 -3.54
CA GLY A 80 0.87 -4.22 -4.94
C GLY A 80 -0.22 -3.86 -5.96
N ILE A 81 0.19 -3.31 -7.09
CA ILE A 81 -0.71 -2.84 -8.16
C ILE A 81 -0.54 -3.74 -9.37
N THR A 82 -1.63 -4.37 -9.83
CA THR A 82 -1.63 -5.21 -11.03
C THR A 82 -2.31 -4.50 -12.20
N LYS A 83 -1.81 -4.76 -13.41
CA LYS A 83 -2.43 -4.27 -14.62
C LYS A 83 -3.85 -4.83 -14.79
N ASN A 84 -4.07 -6.09 -14.38
CA ASN A 84 -5.37 -6.74 -14.45
C ASN A 84 -6.44 -5.98 -13.67
N TRP A 85 -6.14 -5.55 -12.44
CA TRP A 85 -7.06 -4.76 -11.63
C TRP A 85 -7.32 -3.37 -12.22
N LEU A 86 -6.28 -2.69 -12.71
CA LEU A 86 -6.42 -1.39 -13.36
C LEU A 86 -7.29 -1.47 -14.62
N ASP A 87 -7.00 -2.42 -15.52
CA ASP A 87 -7.76 -2.61 -16.76
C ASP A 87 -9.22 -2.97 -16.50
N TYR A 88 -9.47 -3.87 -15.52
CA TYR A 88 -10.82 -4.28 -15.15
C TYR A 88 -11.70 -3.12 -14.68
N ASN A 89 -11.10 -2.13 -14.04
CA ASN A 89 -11.79 -0.95 -13.52
C ASN A 89 -11.66 0.28 -14.44
N ASN A 90 -11.06 0.17 -15.62
CA ASN A 90 -10.72 1.28 -16.51
C ASN A 90 -9.93 2.40 -15.81
N LEU A 91 -8.95 2.01 -14.99
CA LEU A 91 -8.10 2.90 -14.22
C LEU A 91 -6.71 2.99 -14.83
N GLU A 92 -6.08 4.13 -14.66
CA GLU A 92 -4.65 4.34 -14.83
C GLU A 92 -4.03 4.71 -13.47
N LEU A 93 -2.74 4.45 -13.29
CA LEU A 93 -2.06 4.75 -12.03
C LEU A 93 -2.28 6.20 -11.57
N LYS A 94 -2.12 7.16 -12.49
CA LYS A 94 -2.33 8.61 -12.22
C LYS A 94 -3.74 8.98 -11.76
N ASN A 95 -4.73 8.11 -11.99
CA ASN A 95 -6.12 8.37 -11.64
C ASN A 95 -6.47 7.84 -10.25
N LEU A 96 -5.57 7.08 -9.61
CA LEU A 96 -5.82 6.50 -8.29
C LEU A 96 -5.98 7.59 -7.23
N ASP A 97 -5.28 8.72 -7.36
CA ASP A 97 -5.38 9.85 -6.43
C ASP A 97 -6.77 10.52 -6.45
N ASN A 98 -7.57 10.26 -7.48
CA ASN A 98 -8.92 10.82 -7.62
C ASN A 98 -10.02 9.84 -7.20
N ILE A 99 -9.66 8.66 -6.67
CA ILE A 99 -10.66 7.70 -6.20
C ILE A 99 -11.27 8.23 -4.90
N ASP A 100 -12.61 8.30 -4.88
CA ASP A 100 -13.35 8.62 -3.67
C ASP A 100 -13.30 7.44 -2.70
N ILE A 101 -12.49 7.58 -1.66
CA ILE A 101 -12.30 6.55 -0.62
C ILE A 101 -13.49 6.44 0.34
N THR A 102 -14.45 7.36 0.30
CA THR A 102 -15.65 7.34 1.16
C THR A 102 -16.78 6.49 0.59
N ASN A 103 -16.69 6.12 -0.68
CA ASN A 103 -17.66 5.27 -1.36
C ASN A 103 -17.15 3.85 -1.55
N ILE A 104 -18.08 2.91 -1.81
CA ILE A 104 -17.73 1.57 -2.32
C ILE A 104 -17.08 1.77 -3.68
N SER A 105 -15.80 1.57 -3.72
CA SER A 105 -14.96 1.89 -4.86
C SER A 105 -14.24 0.64 -5.36
N PRO A 106 -13.52 0.72 -6.47
CA PRO A 106 -12.60 -0.33 -6.90
C PRO A 106 -11.64 -0.78 -5.81
N LEU A 107 -11.37 0.07 -4.80
CA LEU A 107 -10.52 -0.27 -3.66
C LEU A 107 -11.09 -1.37 -2.76
N ASP A 108 -12.41 -1.52 -2.69
CA ASP A 108 -13.10 -2.56 -1.92
C ASP A 108 -13.09 -3.95 -2.57
N GLN A 109 -12.40 -4.12 -3.69
CA GLN A 109 -12.30 -5.39 -4.38
C GLN A 109 -11.35 -6.34 -3.65
N VAL A 110 -11.95 -7.23 -2.86
CA VAL A 110 -11.28 -8.31 -2.14
C VAL A 110 -11.23 -9.54 -3.04
N PRO A 111 -10.05 -10.10 -3.36
CA PRO A 111 -9.95 -11.23 -4.27
C PRO A 111 -10.42 -12.54 -3.62
N TYR A 112 -10.70 -13.55 -4.44
CA TYR A 112 -11.11 -14.89 -3.98
C TYR A 112 -10.10 -15.51 -3.03
N SER A 113 -8.81 -15.33 -3.25
CA SER A 113 -7.72 -15.82 -2.40
C SER A 113 -7.79 -15.28 -0.96
N ARG A 114 -8.47 -14.16 -0.77
CA ARG A 114 -8.71 -13.51 0.52
C ARG A 114 -10.14 -13.68 1.03
N GLY A 115 -10.91 -14.60 0.45
CA GLY A 115 -12.29 -14.87 0.82
C GLY A 115 -13.29 -13.83 0.33
N GLY A 116 -12.90 -12.98 -0.61
CA GLY A 116 -13.77 -12.03 -1.29
C GLY A 116 -14.46 -12.62 -2.52
N TYR A 117 -15.07 -11.73 -3.31
CA TYR A 117 -15.85 -12.10 -4.50
C TYR A 117 -15.30 -11.45 -5.78
N SER A 118 -14.18 -10.77 -5.71
CA SER A 118 -13.59 -10.09 -6.85
C SER A 118 -12.57 -10.98 -7.56
N MET A 119 -12.56 -10.92 -8.89
CA MET A 119 -11.60 -11.65 -9.72
C MET A 119 -10.18 -11.12 -9.51
N TYR A 120 -10.06 -9.82 -9.29
CA TYR A 120 -8.78 -9.14 -9.03
C TYR A 120 -8.85 -8.38 -7.72
N GLY A 121 -7.80 -8.49 -6.92
CA GLY A 121 -7.63 -7.68 -5.71
C GLY A 121 -7.20 -6.26 -6.05
N SER A 122 -7.71 -5.28 -5.31
CA SER A 122 -7.25 -3.90 -5.42
C SER A 122 -5.82 -3.71 -4.88
N CYS A 123 -5.26 -2.53 -5.09
CA CYS A 123 -3.93 -2.17 -4.61
C CYS A 123 -3.76 -2.21 -3.08
N ILE A 124 -4.86 -2.36 -2.33
CA ILE A 124 -4.86 -2.51 -0.87
C ILE A 124 -5.36 -3.88 -0.39
N TRP A 125 -5.85 -4.74 -1.30
CA TRP A 125 -6.39 -6.07 -0.96
C TRP A 125 -5.70 -7.23 -1.66
N ASN A 126 -4.84 -6.96 -2.63
CA ASN A 126 -4.17 -8.01 -3.39
C ASN A 126 -3.38 -8.94 -2.48
N SER A 127 -3.32 -10.22 -2.81
CA SER A 127 -2.45 -11.17 -2.12
C SER A 127 -1.13 -11.33 -2.87
N LEU A 128 -0.10 -11.82 -2.20
CA LEU A 128 1.16 -12.15 -2.86
C LEU A 128 0.95 -13.21 -3.95
N GLU A 129 0.11 -14.20 -3.67
CA GLU A 129 -0.22 -15.30 -4.58
C GLU A 129 -0.91 -14.78 -5.85
N ASP A 130 -1.90 -13.89 -5.70
CA ASP A 130 -2.59 -13.26 -6.82
C ASP A 130 -1.65 -12.35 -7.60
N PHE A 131 -0.81 -11.58 -6.90
CA PHE A 131 0.18 -10.70 -7.53
C PHE A 131 1.18 -11.48 -8.39
N GLN A 132 1.56 -12.68 -7.97
CA GLN A 132 2.51 -13.53 -8.70
C GLN A 132 1.94 -14.08 -10.01
N VAL A 133 0.63 -14.33 -10.09
CA VAL A 133 -0.02 -14.90 -11.29
C VAL A 133 -0.65 -13.83 -12.19
N GLN A 134 -0.85 -12.63 -11.70
CA GLN A 134 -1.34 -11.50 -12.48
C GLN A 134 -0.17 -10.73 -13.12
N VAL A 135 -0.49 -9.85 -14.05
CA VAL A 135 0.50 -8.99 -14.68
C VAL A 135 0.78 -7.79 -13.76
N PRO A 136 1.97 -7.67 -13.15
CA PRO A 136 2.34 -6.48 -12.40
C PRO A 136 2.24 -5.24 -13.29
N TYR A 137 1.94 -4.08 -12.68
CA TYR A 137 1.97 -2.82 -13.43
C TYR A 137 3.39 -2.56 -13.91
N LYS A 138 3.55 -2.44 -15.24
CA LYS A 138 4.85 -2.41 -15.90
C LYS A 138 5.65 -1.15 -15.56
N ASP A 139 6.94 -1.23 -15.81
CA ASP A 139 7.92 -0.16 -15.74
C ASP A 139 8.31 0.26 -14.33
N TYR A 140 7.81 -0.45 -13.29
CA TYR A 140 8.15 -0.19 -11.90
C TYR A 140 8.68 -1.44 -11.22
N TYR A 141 9.66 -1.24 -10.35
CA TYR A 141 9.96 -2.20 -9.30
C TYR A 141 8.99 -1.93 -8.15
N GLN A 142 8.09 -2.87 -7.87
CA GLN A 142 7.06 -2.66 -6.85
C GLN A 142 7.51 -3.09 -5.46
N ILE A 143 7.21 -2.26 -4.45
CA ILE A 143 7.49 -2.52 -3.04
C ILE A 143 6.18 -2.43 -2.28
N PHE A 144 5.80 -3.51 -1.60
CA PHE A 144 4.51 -3.59 -0.92
C PHE A 144 4.55 -4.54 0.29
N GLY A 145 3.45 -4.57 1.07
CA GLY A 145 3.26 -5.41 2.25
C GLY A 145 2.02 -6.29 2.17
N HIS A 146 1.15 -6.20 3.17
CA HIS A 146 -0.20 -6.79 3.27
C HIS A 146 -0.27 -8.32 3.39
N THR A 147 0.74 -9.08 2.97
CA THR A 147 0.69 -10.55 2.94
C THR A 147 1.74 -11.15 3.89
N TRP A 148 1.59 -10.88 5.19
CA TRP A 148 2.53 -11.38 6.19
C TRP A 148 2.66 -12.91 6.19
N GLY A 149 1.55 -13.66 6.36
CA GLY A 149 1.52 -15.12 6.33
C GLY A 149 2.53 -15.80 7.26
N GLY A 150 2.92 -15.18 8.39
CA GLY A 150 3.90 -15.71 9.34
C GLY A 150 5.36 -15.59 8.87
N ARG A 151 5.65 -14.79 7.85
CA ARG A 151 7.00 -14.65 7.29
C ARG A 151 7.92 -13.85 8.20
N THR A 152 9.15 -14.29 8.31
CA THR A 152 10.23 -13.59 9.03
C THR A 152 11.23 -12.95 8.08
N ASN A 153 11.13 -13.23 6.78
CA ASN A 153 11.99 -12.69 5.74
C ASN A 153 11.16 -12.12 4.58
N PRO A 154 11.65 -11.06 3.91
CA PRO A 154 10.97 -10.48 2.76
C PRO A 154 11.00 -11.42 1.55
N VAL A 155 10.06 -11.24 0.64
CA VAL A 155 10.06 -11.92 -0.67
C VAL A 155 10.59 -10.94 -1.71
N ILE A 156 11.86 -11.10 -2.09
CA ILE A 156 12.52 -10.23 -3.08
C ILE A 156 12.63 -10.97 -4.39
N LYS A 157 12.13 -10.37 -5.47
CA LYS A 157 12.13 -10.89 -6.85
C LYS A 157 12.69 -9.85 -7.82
N LYS A 158 12.82 -10.24 -9.09
CA LYS A 158 13.38 -9.37 -10.13
C LYS A 158 12.64 -8.04 -10.32
N ASN A 159 11.32 -8.02 -10.10
CA ASN A 159 10.44 -6.90 -10.40
C ASN A 159 9.60 -6.42 -9.19
N TYR A 160 9.76 -7.04 -8.03
CA TYR A 160 9.09 -6.60 -6.81
C TYR A 160 9.78 -7.07 -5.54
N ALA A 161 9.45 -6.39 -4.42
CA ALA A 161 9.72 -6.84 -3.06
C ALA A 161 8.43 -6.74 -2.22
N MET A 162 8.08 -7.84 -1.56
CA MET A 162 7.04 -7.86 -0.53
C MET A 162 7.73 -7.90 0.83
N LEU A 163 7.54 -6.83 1.63
CA LEU A 163 8.31 -6.56 2.84
C LEU A 163 7.55 -6.82 4.15
N ASP A 164 6.33 -7.38 4.09
CA ASP A 164 5.52 -7.63 5.28
C ASP A 164 6.06 -8.84 6.09
N CYS A 165 7.08 -8.59 6.89
CA CYS A 165 7.71 -9.56 7.76
C CYS A 165 8.12 -8.97 9.13
N CYS A 166 7.43 -7.91 9.57
CA CYS A 166 7.64 -7.23 10.87
C CYS A 166 9.05 -6.67 11.08
N LYS A 167 9.70 -6.20 10.01
CA LYS A 167 11.05 -5.62 10.05
C LYS A 167 11.11 -4.34 9.22
N PRO A 168 11.93 -3.35 9.63
CA PRO A 168 12.22 -2.19 8.80
C PRO A 168 13.28 -2.51 7.74
N PHE A 169 13.17 -1.83 6.58
CA PHE A 169 14.09 -2.00 5.46
C PHE A 169 14.58 -0.66 4.92
N VAL A 170 15.78 -0.68 4.37
CA VAL A 170 16.35 0.43 3.61
C VAL A 170 16.43 0.02 2.15
N LEU A 171 15.91 0.87 1.27
CA LEU A 171 16.13 0.79 -0.16
C LEU A 171 17.27 1.74 -0.54
N ASN A 172 18.38 1.18 -1.02
CA ASN A 172 19.40 1.98 -1.67
C ASN A 172 19.08 2.11 -3.16
N THR A 173 18.70 3.30 -3.60
CA THR A 173 18.25 3.55 -4.98
C THR A 173 19.39 3.51 -6.01
N GLU A 174 20.65 3.70 -5.58
CA GLU A 174 21.83 3.62 -6.45
C GLU A 174 22.22 2.16 -6.70
N THR A 175 22.35 1.37 -5.63
CA THR A 175 22.74 -0.06 -5.74
C THR A 175 21.55 -0.98 -6.02
N LYS A 176 20.31 -0.49 -5.86
CA LYS A 176 19.03 -1.23 -5.97
C LYS A 176 18.89 -2.37 -4.96
N GLN A 177 19.60 -2.28 -3.86
CA GLN A 177 19.54 -3.27 -2.80
C GLN A 177 18.52 -2.89 -1.75
N ILE A 178 17.79 -3.89 -1.27
CA ILE A 178 16.89 -3.78 -0.14
C ILE A 178 17.52 -4.58 0.99
N GLU A 179 17.82 -3.90 2.08
CA GLU A 179 18.49 -4.48 3.24
C GLU A 179 17.67 -4.26 4.50
N GLU A 180 17.73 -5.20 5.44
CA GLU A 180 17.11 -5.02 6.76
C GLU A 180 17.84 -3.89 7.50
N TRP A 181 17.06 -2.94 8.02
CA TRP A 181 17.63 -1.90 8.88
C TRP A 181 17.78 -2.45 10.30
N ILE A 182 19.01 -2.67 10.67
CA ILE A 182 19.40 -3.09 12.02
C ILE A 182 19.71 -1.82 12.82
N LEU A 183 18.94 -1.59 13.89
CA LEU A 183 19.15 -0.49 14.84
C LEU A 183 20.32 -0.82 15.79
#